data_e02a74e55b6ee04a0557177b53e233dd
#
_entry.id   e02a74e55b6ee04a0557177b53e233dd
#
_cell.length_a   1.000
_cell.length_b   1.000
_cell.length_c   1.000
_cell.angle_alpha   90.00
_cell.angle_beta   90.00
_cell.angle_gamma   90.00
#
_symmetry.space_group_name_H-M   'P 1'
#
loop_
_entity.id
_entity.type
_entity.pdbx_description
1 polymer ?
#
loop_
_entity_poly.entity_id
_entity_poly.type
_entity_poly.pdbx_seq_one_letter_code
_entity_poly.pdbx_strand_id
1 'polypeptide(L)'
;MKQLKHTTLAALGLGFIVSLGSCSDQMDEIKDLVLDRNFAPVALTAKVVNKTNVKLEWNKSEADSYTVEVFANDSLTFAGSPVLTVNDITVNNLVVGNLEGETQYSFRVKAVTTGNPSRDSKWSTAFAETDAEQILAAVDLDNDVTATTVTLRWPAGQKATQIVATPGDIAHEITAAEIAAGAATVTGLQPETSYTFKLMNGTKTRGTVKATTAIDLGGAKLVKAGDDLAAAIANAADGESLALMPGTYSILNDEGKVTTAAISKSISIKSVRATDRAVIQAGFVVTGGAALSLSQIVLDGNKTVSFAVDYSTAEAGAMGDLTIEGCDLTGFTKGLIYQDKTAIRLEHLTINNTVLHDISAGQDLIDFRKGAYANFLFTNNTVYNVTCRDFIRFDDSASNFAGLTPFIKIDHCTLDGLGSTNKGILYTRFGGNTGHSIIFSNNIVSNSSGIFSNQTKTAAPAFSGNNYFNSPNLVEATADAGLKSVIFDNAGTSYDPAYANAEKGDFTVTSDDVKALKIGDPRWIK
;
A
#
# COMPACT_ATOMS: atom_id res chain seq x y z
N MET A 1 -22.79 31.01 -35.86
CA MET A 1 -23.46 32.14 -36.57
C MET A 1 -22.66 33.42 -36.32
N LYS A 2 -22.48 34.19 -37.37
CA LYS A 2 -21.86 35.52 -37.58
C LYS A 2 -20.34 35.44 -37.73
N GLN A 3 -19.80 35.28 -38.96
CA GLN A 3 -19.63 36.21 -40.07
C GLN A 3 -18.77 37.43 -39.69
N LEU A 4 -17.55 37.48 -40.19
CA LEU A 4 -17.13 38.06 -41.49
C LEU A 4 -17.07 39.60 -41.49
N LYS A 5 -15.92 40.18 -41.75
CA LYS A 5 -15.81 41.27 -42.76
C LYS A 5 -14.35 41.49 -43.20
N HIS A 6 -14.18 41.30 -44.48
CA HIS A 6 -13.08 41.80 -45.31
C HIS A 6 -13.04 43.32 -45.37
N THR A 7 -11.89 43.90 -45.54
CA THR A 7 -11.77 45.13 -46.32
C THR A 7 -10.42 45.14 -47.07
N THR A 8 -10.52 44.98 -48.36
CA THR A 8 -9.57 45.35 -49.40
C THR A 8 -9.47 46.87 -49.54
N LEU A 9 -8.29 47.41 -49.78
CA LEU A 9 -8.15 48.64 -50.50
C LEU A 9 -6.96 48.61 -51.44
N ALA A 10 -7.22 48.99 -52.66
CA ALA A 10 -6.37 48.90 -53.85
C ALA A 10 -5.49 50.14 -54.06
N ALA A 11 -4.39 49.88 -54.67
CA ALA A 11 -3.67 50.64 -55.70
C ALA A 11 -3.72 52.16 -55.77
N LEU A 12 -2.56 52.74 -55.91
CA LEU A 12 -2.29 53.74 -56.98
C LEU A 12 -0.82 53.73 -57.33
N GLY A 13 -0.49 53.44 -58.58
CA GLY A 13 0.84 53.53 -59.17
C GLY A 13 1.16 54.95 -59.55
N LEU A 14 2.44 55.25 -59.48
CA LEU A 14 2.98 56.35 -60.26
C LEU A 14 4.36 55.93 -60.79
N GLY A 15 4.45 55.74 -62.08
CA GLY A 15 5.69 55.47 -62.79
C GLY A 15 6.59 56.69 -62.79
N PHE A 16 7.87 56.44 -62.64
CA PHE A 16 8.92 57.39 -63.04
C PHE A 16 9.97 56.62 -63.86
N ILE A 17 10.00 56.92 -65.13
CA ILE A 17 11.00 56.45 -66.07
C ILE A 17 12.22 57.35 -65.87
N VAL A 18 13.34 56.79 -65.46
CA VAL A 18 14.64 57.46 -65.66
C VAL A 18 15.61 56.46 -66.26
N SER A 19 16.16 56.93 -67.30
CA SER A 19 17.09 56.44 -68.32
C SER A 19 18.26 55.60 -67.82
N LEU A 20 18.56 54.63 -68.62
CA LEU A 20 19.73 53.81 -68.80
C LEU A 20 21.05 54.56 -68.61
N GLY A 21 21.77 54.22 -67.56
CA GLY A 21 23.21 54.36 -67.49
C GLY A 21 23.79 52.93 -67.39
N SER A 22 24.34 52.49 -68.49
CA SER A 22 25.11 51.25 -68.56
C SER A 22 26.38 51.42 -67.77
N CYS A 23 26.49 50.88 -66.58
CA CYS A 23 27.77 50.50 -66.01
C CYS A 23 27.83 48.98 -66.06
N SER A 24 28.62 48.49 -66.96
CA SER A 24 29.09 47.10 -66.93
C SER A 24 30.09 46.96 -65.83
N ASP A 25 29.61 46.82 -64.59
CA ASP A 25 30.42 46.19 -63.57
C ASP A 25 30.42 44.69 -63.86
N GLN A 26 31.54 44.19 -64.32
CA GLN A 26 31.84 42.78 -64.26
C GLN A 26 31.69 42.36 -62.80
N MET A 27 30.58 41.78 -62.44
CA MET A 27 30.57 40.92 -61.27
C MET A 27 31.50 39.75 -61.62
N ASP A 28 32.70 39.80 -61.07
CA ASP A 28 33.51 38.63 -60.98
C ASP A 28 32.65 37.57 -60.24
N GLU A 29 32.12 36.64 -61.00
CA GLU A 29 31.54 35.45 -60.38
C GLU A 29 32.62 34.89 -59.49
N ILE A 30 32.38 34.93 -58.16
CA ILE A 30 33.20 34.17 -57.22
C ILE A 30 32.98 32.71 -57.56
N LYS A 31 33.84 32.19 -58.47
CA LYS A 31 33.73 30.80 -58.97
C LYS A 31 34.17 29.78 -57.95
N ASP A 32 34.93 30.18 -56.92
CA ASP A 32 35.40 29.33 -55.83
C ASP A 32 35.43 30.12 -54.53
N LEU A 33 34.50 29.87 -53.65
CA LEU A 33 34.57 30.31 -52.25
C LEU A 33 35.59 29.44 -51.50
N VAL A 34 36.83 29.82 -51.47
CA VAL A 34 37.84 29.13 -50.68
C VAL A 34 37.62 29.50 -49.21
N LEU A 35 37.07 28.60 -48.46
CA LEU A 35 36.87 28.75 -47.02
C LEU A 35 38.19 28.40 -46.33
N ASP A 36 38.69 29.30 -45.50
CA ASP A 36 39.90 29.09 -44.69
C ASP A 36 39.72 27.98 -43.64
N ARG A 37 38.47 27.67 -43.27
CA ARG A 37 38.12 26.62 -42.31
C ARG A 37 36.74 25.98 -42.61
N ASN A 38 36.49 24.81 -42.08
CA ASN A 38 35.20 24.15 -42.12
C ASN A 38 34.12 24.97 -41.42
N PHE A 39 32.89 24.84 -41.91
CA PHE A 39 31.74 25.32 -41.16
C PHE A 39 31.55 24.51 -39.86
N ALA A 40 31.22 25.22 -38.78
CA ALA A 40 30.84 24.56 -37.54
C ALA A 40 29.58 23.72 -37.74
N PRO A 41 29.46 22.54 -37.10
CA PRO A 41 28.23 21.79 -37.13
C PRO A 41 27.07 22.64 -36.65
N VAL A 42 25.97 22.69 -37.42
CA VAL A 42 24.78 23.49 -37.08
C VAL A 42 23.68 22.61 -36.51
N ALA A 43 22.71 23.22 -35.82
CA ALA A 43 21.58 22.56 -35.20
C ALA A 43 22.00 21.46 -34.20
N LEU A 44 23.12 21.68 -33.47
CA LEU A 44 23.50 20.76 -32.40
C LEU A 44 22.41 20.73 -31.32
N THR A 45 21.93 19.55 -31.04
CA THR A 45 20.97 19.27 -29.96
C THR A 45 21.57 18.28 -28.97
N ALA A 46 21.23 18.40 -27.68
CA ALA A 46 21.55 17.46 -26.64
C ALA A 46 20.25 17.02 -25.95
N LYS A 47 19.92 15.76 -26.07
CA LYS A 47 18.69 15.18 -25.52
C LYS A 47 19.00 14.06 -24.55
N VAL A 48 18.50 14.17 -23.32
CA VAL A 48 18.61 13.09 -22.33
C VAL A 48 17.82 11.87 -22.80
N VAL A 49 18.47 10.70 -22.74
CA VAL A 49 17.90 9.41 -23.03
C VAL A 49 18.31 8.42 -21.95
N ASN A 50 17.41 7.53 -21.55
CA ASN A 50 17.68 6.57 -20.48
C ASN A 50 18.27 7.23 -19.20
N LYS A 51 17.73 8.41 -18.80
CA LYS A 51 18.08 9.16 -17.59
C LYS A 51 19.49 9.76 -17.59
N THR A 52 20.53 8.96 -17.82
CA THR A 52 21.95 9.33 -17.65
C THR A 52 22.76 9.26 -18.93
N ASN A 53 22.13 9.04 -20.05
CA ASN A 53 22.76 9.13 -21.35
C ASN A 53 22.26 10.39 -22.06
N VAL A 54 23.14 11.03 -22.85
CA VAL A 54 22.76 12.18 -23.68
C VAL A 54 23.04 11.86 -25.14
N LYS A 55 21.99 11.91 -25.94
CA LYS A 55 22.09 11.82 -27.40
C LYS A 55 22.36 13.21 -27.96
N LEU A 56 23.49 13.35 -28.65
CA LEU A 56 23.86 14.52 -29.44
C LEU A 56 23.50 14.26 -30.90
N GLU A 57 22.93 15.25 -31.55
CA GLU A 57 22.62 15.23 -32.99
C GLU A 57 22.94 16.60 -33.58
N TRP A 58 23.55 16.63 -34.78
CA TRP A 58 23.84 17.86 -35.52
C TRP A 58 23.67 17.64 -37.01
N ASN A 59 23.55 18.71 -37.77
CA ASN A 59 23.53 18.62 -39.22
C ASN A 59 24.90 18.24 -39.76
N LYS A 60 24.97 17.27 -40.67
CA LYS A 60 26.21 16.85 -41.30
C LYS A 60 26.82 18.03 -42.06
N SER A 61 28.11 18.27 -41.87
CA SER A 61 28.92 19.22 -42.67
C SER A 61 29.92 18.44 -43.51
N GLU A 62 30.53 19.13 -44.49
CA GLU A 62 31.66 18.58 -45.23
C GLU A 62 32.91 18.61 -44.36
N ALA A 63 33.20 17.50 -43.69
CA ALA A 63 34.32 17.30 -42.81
C ALA A 63 34.72 15.84 -42.80
N ASP A 64 36.01 15.57 -42.52
CA ASP A 64 36.48 14.18 -42.47
C ASP A 64 35.94 13.48 -41.24
N SER A 65 35.88 14.20 -40.11
CA SER A 65 35.32 13.67 -38.85
C SER A 65 34.87 14.83 -37.93
N TYR A 66 34.35 14.46 -36.76
CA TYR A 66 33.98 15.37 -35.69
C TYR A 66 34.72 15.02 -34.41
N THR A 67 35.02 16.04 -33.58
CA THR A 67 35.41 15.87 -32.18
C THR A 67 34.32 16.40 -31.29
N VAL A 68 33.94 15.60 -30.28
CA VAL A 68 33.02 15.96 -29.21
C VAL A 68 33.77 16.04 -27.89
N GLU A 69 33.58 17.13 -27.17
CA GLU A 69 34.04 17.29 -25.79
C GLU A 69 32.84 17.48 -24.83
N VAL A 70 32.96 16.89 -23.65
CA VAL A 70 31.92 16.87 -22.61
C VAL A 70 32.49 17.46 -21.33
N PHE A 71 31.78 18.41 -20.74
CA PHE A 71 32.15 19.04 -19.47
C PHE A 71 31.05 18.80 -18.45
N ALA A 72 31.44 18.30 -17.28
CA ALA A 72 30.50 18.02 -16.19
C ALA A 72 30.43 19.20 -15.21
N ASN A 73 29.28 19.39 -14.56
CA ASN A 73 28.97 20.50 -13.66
C ASN A 73 29.21 21.86 -14.34
N ASP A 74 28.90 21.95 -15.62
CA ASP A 74 29.12 23.10 -16.46
C ASP A 74 27.86 23.51 -17.22
N SER A 75 27.63 24.82 -17.32
CA SER A 75 26.49 25.43 -18.01
C SER A 75 26.96 26.33 -19.15
N LEU A 76 27.60 25.74 -20.17
CA LEU A 76 28.16 26.39 -21.37
C LEU A 76 29.33 27.31 -21.10
N THR A 77 30.03 27.15 -20.00
CA THR A 77 31.26 27.95 -19.70
C THR A 77 32.51 27.29 -20.27
N PHE A 78 32.50 25.94 -20.40
CA PHE A 78 33.65 25.15 -20.87
C PHE A 78 34.91 25.38 -20.08
N ALA A 79 34.77 25.62 -18.77
CA ALA A 79 35.87 25.85 -17.85
C ALA A 79 36.56 24.54 -17.47
N GLY A 80 37.86 24.54 -17.38
CA GLY A 80 38.68 23.38 -17.03
C GLY A 80 38.88 22.39 -18.17
N SER A 81 39.10 21.13 -17.81
CA SER A 81 39.29 20.02 -18.77
C SER A 81 37.99 19.25 -19.01
N PRO A 82 37.75 18.81 -20.25
CA PRO A 82 36.61 17.93 -20.52
C PRO A 82 36.73 16.62 -19.74
N VAL A 83 35.61 16.12 -19.25
CA VAL A 83 35.52 14.79 -18.59
C VAL A 83 35.53 13.65 -19.61
N LEU A 84 35.20 13.97 -20.87
CA LEU A 84 35.28 13.03 -21.99
C LEU A 84 35.58 13.80 -23.27
N THR A 85 36.51 13.26 -24.09
CA THR A 85 36.74 13.66 -25.46
C THR A 85 36.58 12.46 -26.38
N VAL A 86 35.77 12.59 -27.41
CA VAL A 86 35.58 11.57 -28.45
C VAL A 86 36.00 12.16 -29.78
N ASN A 87 37.02 11.57 -30.39
CA ASN A 87 37.56 11.97 -31.70
C ASN A 87 37.06 11.03 -32.80
N ASP A 88 37.35 11.41 -34.05
CA ASP A 88 37.18 10.59 -35.24
C ASP A 88 35.73 10.10 -35.46
N ILE A 89 34.75 10.88 -35.08
CA ILE A 89 33.34 10.58 -35.26
C ILE A 89 33.00 10.87 -36.72
N THR A 90 32.59 9.86 -37.48
CA THR A 90 32.25 9.95 -38.92
C THR A 90 30.75 10.11 -39.19
N VAL A 91 29.94 10.00 -38.17
CA VAL A 91 28.48 10.20 -38.22
C VAL A 91 28.10 11.51 -37.54
N ASN A 92 26.89 11.99 -37.77
CA ASN A 92 26.41 13.26 -37.24
C ASN A 92 25.57 13.11 -35.94
N ASN A 93 25.87 12.10 -35.18
CA ASN A 93 25.27 11.86 -33.86
C ASN A 93 26.27 11.09 -32.96
N LEU A 94 26.03 11.21 -31.65
CA LEU A 94 26.78 10.46 -30.62
C LEU A 94 25.87 10.27 -29.42
N VAL A 95 25.86 9.08 -28.85
CA VAL A 95 25.28 8.85 -27.52
C VAL A 95 26.40 8.82 -26.50
N VAL A 96 26.42 9.81 -25.62
CA VAL A 96 27.32 9.87 -24.48
C VAL A 96 26.63 9.15 -23.32
N GLY A 97 27.20 8.02 -22.90
CA GLY A 97 26.65 7.19 -21.84
C GLY A 97 27.45 7.27 -20.54
N ASN A 98 26.90 6.62 -19.50
CA ASN A 98 27.51 6.54 -18.16
C ASN A 98 27.78 7.91 -17.51
N LEU A 99 26.95 8.88 -17.80
CA LEU A 99 26.97 10.17 -17.13
C LEU A 99 26.37 10.05 -15.73
N GLU A 100 26.81 10.90 -14.81
CA GLU A 100 26.18 10.98 -13.49
C GLU A 100 24.77 11.57 -13.60
N GLY A 101 23.85 11.10 -12.78
CA GLY A 101 22.51 11.67 -12.69
C GLY A 101 22.49 13.07 -12.04
N GLU A 102 21.38 13.79 -12.23
CA GLU A 102 21.16 15.13 -11.66
C GLU A 102 22.37 16.06 -11.86
N THR A 103 22.97 15.98 -13.06
CA THR A 103 24.23 16.67 -13.36
C THR A 103 24.09 17.47 -14.65
N GLN A 104 24.57 18.70 -14.58
CA GLN A 104 24.63 19.60 -15.72
C GLN A 104 25.83 19.27 -16.59
N TYR A 105 25.59 19.09 -17.89
CA TYR A 105 26.64 18.83 -18.86
C TYR A 105 26.59 19.81 -20.01
N SER A 106 27.77 20.35 -20.35
CA SER A 106 27.96 21.09 -21.58
C SER A 106 28.70 20.25 -22.60
N PHE A 107 28.23 20.31 -23.81
CA PHE A 107 28.76 19.58 -24.96
C PHE A 107 29.22 20.59 -26.01
N ARG A 108 30.35 20.30 -26.63
CA ARG A 108 30.76 21.04 -27.82
C ARG A 108 31.26 20.11 -28.90
N VAL A 109 30.95 20.44 -30.14
CA VAL A 109 31.29 19.66 -31.33
C VAL A 109 31.98 20.52 -32.34
N LYS A 110 33.09 20.06 -32.91
CA LYS A 110 33.73 20.69 -34.05
C LYS A 110 33.91 19.71 -35.21
N ALA A 111 33.93 20.25 -36.42
CA ALA A 111 34.28 19.52 -37.63
C ALA A 111 35.81 19.56 -37.79
N VAL A 112 36.40 18.43 -38.10
CA VAL A 112 37.86 18.21 -38.14
C VAL A 112 38.29 17.88 -39.58
N THR A 113 39.45 18.46 -39.99
CA THR A 113 40.13 18.12 -41.23
C THR A 113 41.36 17.29 -40.92
N THR A 114 41.41 16.08 -41.41
CA THR A 114 42.55 15.15 -41.19
C THR A 114 43.83 15.76 -41.76
N GLY A 115 44.87 15.82 -40.94
CA GLY A 115 46.19 16.36 -41.35
C GLY A 115 46.29 17.87 -41.48
N ASN A 116 45.20 18.62 -41.28
CA ASN A 116 45.24 20.08 -41.32
C ASN A 116 44.33 20.74 -40.25
N PRO A 117 44.80 20.81 -38.98
CA PRO A 117 44.01 21.37 -37.88
C PRO A 117 43.66 22.85 -38.03
N SER A 118 44.37 23.59 -38.87
CA SER A 118 44.06 25.03 -39.12
C SER A 118 42.72 25.19 -39.85
N ARG A 119 42.24 24.13 -40.52
CA ARG A 119 40.95 24.09 -41.21
C ARG A 119 39.82 23.57 -40.32
N ASP A 120 40.06 23.16 -39.09
CA ASP A 120 39.02 22.78 -38.16
C ASP A 120 38.01 23.91 -37.97
N SER A 121 36.75 23.53 -37.80
CA SER A 121 35.67 24.50 -37.55
C SER A 121 35.78 25.14 -36.17
N LYS A 122 34.97 26.19 -35.95
CA LYS A 122 34.63 26.61 -34.58
C LYS A 122 33.76 25.55 -33.90
N TRP A 123 33.68 25.63 -32.58
CA TRP A 123 32.82 24.79 -31.77
C TRP A 123 31.33 25.20 -31.90
N SER A 124 30.46 24.23 -32.00
CA SER A 124 29.05 24.37 -31.70
C SER A 124 28.77 23.80 -30.32
N THR A 125 27.85 24.38 -29.60
CA THR A 125 27.62 24.06 -28.19
C THR A 125 26.18 23.64 -27.94
N ALA A 126 25.97 22.74 -26.96
CA ALA A 126 24.69 22.36 -26.45
C ALA A 126 24.78 22.04 -24.94
N PHE A 127 23.66 22.05 -24.26
CA PHE A 127 23.53 21.80 -22.84
C PHE A 127 22.44 20.74 -22.60
N ALA A 128 22.66 19.90 -21.59
CA ALA A 128 21.64 19.04 -21.03
C ALA A 128 21.90 18.79 -19.54
N GLU A 129 20.85 18.61 -18.78
CA GLU A 129 20.90 18.14 -17.41
C GLU A 129 20.33 16.73 -17.35
N THR A 130 21.11 15.78 -16.82
CA THR A 130 20.69 14.39 -16.70
C THR A 130 19.62 14.22 -15.64
N ASP A 131 18.72 13.26 -15.84
CA ASP A 131 17.71 12.88 -14.85
C ASP A 131 18.33 12.12 -13.67
N ALA A 132 17.57 12.01 -12.58
CA ALA A 132 17.96 11.15 -11.46
C ALA A 132 18.22 9.72 -11.91
N GLU A 133 19.33 9.14 -11.46
CA GLU A 133 19.67 7.75 -11.75
C GLU A 133 18.68 6.77 -11.10
N GLN A 134 18.64 5.57 -11.65
CA GLN A 134 17.97 4.44 -11.02
C GLN A 134 18.82 3.19 -11.22
N ILE A 135 19.86 3.05 -10.41
CA ILE A 135 20.72 1.85 -10.42
C ILE A 135 20.32 0.82 -9.38
N LEU A 136 19.44 1.17 -8.41
CA LEU A 136 18.90 0.18 -7.47
C LEU A 136 18.04 -0.83 -8.22
N ALA A 137 18.32 -2.10 -7.96
CA ALA A 137 17.45 -3.19 -8.37
C ALA A 137 16.14 -3.18 -7.56
N ALA A 138 15.11 -3.84 -8.07
CA ALA A 138 13.93 -4.15 -7.28
C ALA A 138 14.32 -5.00 -6.06
N VAL A 139 13.73 -4.72 -4.91
CA VAL A 139 13.98 -5.48 -3.68
C VAL A 139 13.33 -6.87 -3.81
N ASP A 140 14.12 -7.91 -3.59
CA ASP A 140 13.60 -9.27 -3.43
C ASP A 140 12.96 -9.38 -2.05
N LEU A 141 11.63 -9.30 -2.03
CA LEU A 141 10.88 -9.30 -0.78
C LEU A 141 11.02 -10.61 0.00
N ASP A 142 11.36 -11.73 -0.65
CA ASP A 142 11.49 -13.03 0.03
C ASP A 142 12.87 -13.23 0.67
N ASN A 143 13.91 -12.68 0.04
CA ASN A 143 15.29 -12.93 0.45
C ASN A 143 15.97 -11.71 1.06
N ASP A 144 15.55 -10.50 0.70
CA ASP A 144 16.23 -9.26 1.07
C ASP A 144 15.51 -8.44 2.17
N VAL A 145 14.34 -8.88 2.65
CA VAL A 145 13.56 -8.14 3.65
C VAL A 145 13.32 -8.97 4.92
N THR A 146 13.66 -8.38 6.06
CA THR A 146 13.30 -8.90 7.38
C THR A 146 12.44 -7.89 8.14
N ALA A 147 12.13 -8.15 9.40
CA ALA A 147 11.40 -7.21 10.25
C ALA A 147 12.18 -5.91 10.50
N THR A 148 13.50 -5.96 10.52
CA THR A 148 14.34 -4.83 10.94
C THR A 148 15.46 -4.50 9.96
N THR A 149 15.53 -5.20 8.82
CA THR A 149 16.56 -5.00 7.81
C THR A 149 16.01 -5.08 6.40
N VAL A 150 16.63 -4.34 5.47
CA VAL A 150 16.41 -4.46 4.04
C VAL A 150 17.76 -4.45 3.33
N THR A 151 18.02 -5.48 2.50
CA THR A 151 19.19 -5.54 1.64
C THR A 151 18.86 -4.91 0.30
N LEU A 152 19.65 -3.90 -0.09
CA LEU A 152 19.54 -3.24 -1.38
C LEU A 152 20.65 -3.67 -2.29
N ARG A 153 20.37 -3.79 -3.60
CA ARG A 153 21.32 -4.26 -4.61
C ARG A 153 21.43 -3.28 -5.76
N TRP A 154 22.65 -3.12 -6.26
CA TRP A 154 23.00 -2.31 -7.44
C TRP A 154 24.16 -2.94 -8.21
N PRO A 155 24.51 -2.49 -9.43
CA PRO A 155 25.65 -3.06 -10.16
C PRO A 155 26.96 -2.91 -9.38
N ALA A 156 27.69 -4.02 -9.25
CA ALA A 156 28.94 -4.09 -8.50
C ALA A 156 29.98 -3.06 -8.99
N GLY A 157 30.74 -2.50 -8.07
CA GLY A 157 31.77 -1.50 -8.34
C GLY A 157 31.24 -0.07 -8.58
N GLN A 158 29.94 0.14 -8.63
CA GLN A 158 29.35 1.47 -8.76
C GLN A 158 29.49 2.27 -7.47
N LYS A 159 30.06 3.49 -7.59
CA LYS A 159 30.32 4.38 -6.44
C LYS A 159 29.01 4.77 -5.77
N ALA A 160 28.98 4.63 -4.47
CA ALA A 160 27.93 5.14 -3.60
C ALA A 160 28.53 5.51 -2.23
N THR A 161 27.93 6.45 -1.52
CA THR A 161 28.42 6.90 -0.23
C THR A 161 27.53 6.47 0.92
N GLN A 162 26.21 6.51 0.74
CA GLN A 162 25.26 6.14 1.78
C GLN A 162 23.92 5.69 1.20
N ILE A 163 23.14 4.98 2.02
CA ILE A 163 21.73 4.75 1.81
C ILE A 163 20.97 5.50 2.90
N VAL A 164 19.93 6.23 2.52
CA VAL A 164 19.02 6.92 3.45
C VAL A 164 17.66 6.28 3.37
N ALA A 165 17.13 5.81 4.51
CA ALA A 165 15.79 5.24 4.61
C ALA A 165 14.85 6.24 5.32
N THR A 166 13.71 6.54 4.70
CA THR A 166 12.67 7.42 5.23
C THR A 166 11.35 6.64 5.34
N PRO A 167 10.63 6.71 6.47
CA PRO A 167 10.76 7.64 7.59
C PRO A 167 11.95 7.34 8.51
N GLY A 168 12.29 8.31 9.34
CA GLY A 168 13.32 8.18 10.37
C GLY A 168 14.71 8.62 9.94
N ASP A 169 14.93 8.93 8.65
CA ASP A 169 16.21 9.37 8.05
C ASP A 169 17.39 8.49 8.50
N ILE A 170 17.15 7.16 8.52
CA ILE A 170 18.14 6.18 8.94
C ILE A 170 19.20 6.10 7.85
N ALA A 171 20.42 6.49 8.19
CA ALA A 171 21.57 6.49 7.27
C ALA A 171 22.42 5.23 7.47
N HIS A 172 22.80 4.59 6.35
CA HIS A 172 23.77 3.51 6.29
C HIS A 172 24.93 3.98 5.42
N GLU A 173 26.11 4.17 6.02
CA GLU A 173 27.33 4.52 5.30
C GLU A 173 27.88 3.31 4.55
N ILE A 174 28.12 3.47 3.24
CA ILE A 174 28.51 2.36 2.36
C ILE A 174 30.02 2.16 2.42
N THR A 175 30.41 0.93 2.69
CA THR A 175 31.82 0.51 2.74
C THR A 175 32.37 0.15 1.35
N ALA A 176 33.70 0.11 1.23
CA ALA A 176 34.37 -0.32 0.00
C ALA A 176 34.01 -1.78 -0.39
N ALA A 177 33.77 -2.64 0.60
CA ALA A 177 33.37 -4.03 0.38
C ALA A 177 31.94 -4.11 -0.21
N GLU A 178 30.99 -3.28 0.27
CA GLU A 178 29.64 -3.20 -0.24
C GLU A 178 29.59 -2.62 -1.66
N ILE A 179 30.47 -1.63 -1.97
CA ILE A 179 30.64 -1.14 -3.34
C ILE A 179 31.09 -2.27 -4.26
N ALA A 180 32.11 -3.03 -3.85
CA ALA A 180 32.62 -4.14 -4.63
C ALA A 180 31.58 -5.25 -4.84
N ALA A 181 30.76 -5.52 -3.80
CA ALA A 181 29.67 -6.50 -3.86
C ALA A 181 28.44 -5.99 -4.62
N GLY A 182 28.22 -4.66 -4.68
CA GLY A 182 26.99 -4.05 -5.20
C GLY A 182 25.77 -4.34 -4.33
N ALA A 183 25.98 -4.49 -3.02
CA ALA A 183 24.90 -4.78 -2.07
C ALA A 183 25.22 -4.22 -0.68
N ALA A 184 24.20 -3.73 0.03
CA ALA A 184 24.29 -3.30 1.42
C ALA A 184 22.98 -3.59 2.16
N THR A 185 23.11 -3.89 3.46
CA THR A 185 21.95 -4.17 4.31
C THR A 185 21.74 -3.01 5.28
N VAL A 186 20.63 -2.31 5.12
CA VAL A 186 20.17 -1.28 6.07
C VAL A 186 19.55 -1.98 7.28
N THR A 187 19.99 -1.62 8.47
CA THR A 187 19.55 -2.20 9.75
C THR A 187 18.87 -1.17 10.64
N GLY A 188 18.26 -1.60 11.75
CA GLY A 188 17.61 -0.69 12.70
C GLY A 188 16.26 -0.14 12.22
N LEU A 189 15.68 -0.76 11.21
CA LEU A 189 14.35 -0.44 10.72
C LEU A 189 13.28 -0.92 11.70
N GLN A 190 12.12 -0.28 11.67
CA GLN A 190 10.95 -0.73 12.42
C GLN A 190 10.19 -1.80 11.62
N PRO A 191 9.66 -2.83 12.27
CA PRO A 191 8.78 -3.80 11.62
C PRO A 191 7.54 -3.14 11.00
N GLU A 192 6.95 -3.79 10.00
CA GLU A 192 5.68 -3.41 9.35
C GLU A 192 5.65 -1.95 8.85
N THR A 193 6.84 -1.42 8.54
CA THR A 193 7.00 -0.01 8.16
C THR A 193 7.43 0.10 6.71
N SER A 194 6.72 0.94 5.96
CA SER A 194 7.06 1.22 4.56
C SER A 194 8.15 2.29 4.49
N TYR A 195 9.30 1.91 3.97
CA TYR A 195 10.44 2.79 3.78
C TYR A 195 10.65 3.14 2.31
N THR A 196 11.08 4.36 2.09
CA THR A 196 11.69 4.80 0.84
C THR A 196 13.19 4.85 1.05
N PHE A 197 13.94 4.06 0.29
CA PHE A 197 15.40 4.01 0.32
C PHE A 197 15.95 4.82 -0.85
N LYS A 198 16.91 5.69 -0.57
CA LYS A 198 17.67 6.44 -1.56
C LYS A 198 19.13 6.04 -1.49
N LEU A 199 19.69 5.54 -2.59
CA LEU A 199 21.11 5.33 -2.76
C LEU A 199 21.76 6.65 -3.18
N MET A 200 22.72 7.13 -2.41
CA MET A 200 23.35 8.43 -2.60
C MET A 200 24.83 8.29 -3.00
N ASN A 201 25.32 9.21 -3.81
CA ASN A 201 26.74 9.47 -4.00
C ASN A 201 27.00 10.96 -3.70
N GLY A 202 27.47 11.26 -2.50
CA GLY A 202 27.47 12.61 -1.96
C GLY A 202 26.03 13.14 -1.87
N THR A 203 25.74 14.24 -2.55
CA THR A 203 24.40 14.86 -2.57
C THR A 203 23.48 14.31 -3.69
N LYS A 204 24.01 13.48 -4.60
CA LYS A 204 23.27 13.00 -5.78
C LYS A 204 22.56 11.69 -5.50
N THR A 205 21.31 11.57 -5.95
CA THR A 205 20.52 10.35 -5.87
C THR A 205 20.87 9.41 -7.02
N ARG A 206 21.34 8.21 -6.72
CA ARG A 206 21.67 7.16 -7.70
C ARG A 206 20.57 6.10 -7.87
N GLY A 207 19.55 6.14 -7.05
CA GLY A 207 18.39 5.26 -7.15
C GLY A 207 17.47 5.43 -5.96
N THR A 208 16.20 5.12 -6.20
CA THR A 208 15.17 5.14 -5.16
C THR A 208 14.32 3.89 -5.28
N VAL A 209 14.06 3.22 -4.16
CA VAL A 209 13.20 2.04 -4.09
C VAL A 209 12.36 2.08 -2.82
N LYS A 210 11.19 1.47 -2.87
CA LYS A 210 10.33 1.30 -1.69
C LYS A 210 10.27 -0.16 -1.30
N ALA A 211 10.33 -0.41 0.00
CA ALA A 211 10.06 -1.72 0.57
C ALA A 211 9.39 -1.56 1.94
N THR A 212 8.53 -2.50 2.28
CA THR A 212 7.93 -2.57 3.62
C THR A 212 8.61 -3.71 4.37
N THR A 213 9.11 -3.41 5.56
CA THR A 213 9.71 -4.42 6.44
C THR A 213 8.70 -5.50 6.82
N ALA A 214 9.17 -6.71 7.01
CA ALA A 214 8.33 -7.81 7.45
C ALA A 214 7.85 -7.60 8.90
N ILE A 215 6.84 -8.37 9.27
CA ILE A 215 6.44 -8.50 10.66
C ILE A 215 7.59 -9.09 11.48
N ASP A 216 7.74 -8.67 12.73
CA ASP A 216 8.74 -9.25 13.61
C ASP A 216 8.42 -10.73 13.86
N LEU A 217 9.32 -11.61 13.49
CA LEU A 217 9.18 -13.03 13.80
C LEU A 217 9.25 -13.31 15.30
N GLY A 218 10.01 -12.49 16.06
CA GLY A 218 10.06 -12.57 17.53
C GLY A 218 10.31 -13.98 18.07
N GLY A 219 11.14 -14.77 17.38
CA GLY A 219 11.36 -16.18 17.72
C GLY A 219 10.29 -17.13 17.17
N ALA A 220 9.33 -16.65 16.35
CA ALA A 220 8.33 -17.51 15.73
C ALA A 220 8.97 -18.53 14.79
N LYS A 221 8.40 -19.73 14.77
CA LYS A 221 8.79 -20.79 13.83
C LYS A 221 8.29 -20.46 12.43
N LEU A 222 9.19 -20.43 11.46
CA LEU A 222 8.84 -20.19 10.07
C LEU A 222 8.13 -21.41 9.46
N VAL A 223 7.01 -21.14 8.78
CA VAL A 223 6.27 -22.12 7.96
C VAL A 223 6.29 -21.61 6.52
N LYS A 224 6.85 -22.39 5.62
CA LYS A 224 7.00 -22.02 4.20
C LYS A 224 5.77 -22.45 3.40
N ALA A 225 5.53 -21.78 2.28
CA ALA A 225 4.49 -22.19 1.34
C ALA A 225 4.75 -23.64 0.87
N GLY A 226 3.70 -24.48 1.00
CA GLY A 226 3.82 -25.93 0.71
C GLY A 226 4.12 -26.81 1.92
N ASP A 227 4.48 -26.24 3.08
CA ASP A 227 4.55 -26.99 4.33
C ASP A 227 3.15 -27.38 4.80
N ASP A 228 3.06 -28.48 5.53
CA ASP A 228 1.81 -28.94 6.17
C ASP A 228 1.53 -28.09 7.41
N LEU A 229 0.62 -27.11 7.27
CA LEU A 229 0.22 -26.23 8.37
C LEU A 229 -0.51 -27.01 9.49
N ALA A 230 -1.29 -28.03 9.16
CA ALA A 230 -1.99 -28.84 10.18
C ALA A 230 -0.96 -29.57 11.08
N ALA A 231 0.07 -30.15 10.46
CA ALA A 231 1.17 -30.77 11.18
C ALA A 231 1.99 -29.73 11.98
N ALA A 232 2.24 -28.54 11.43
CA ALA A 232 2.93 -27.47 12.14
C ALA A 232 2.18 -27.03 13.40
N ILE A 233 0.83 -26.89 13.32
CA ILE A 233 -0.04 -26.55 14.46
C ILE A 233 -0.02 -27.69 15.50
N ALA A 234 -0.21 -28.94 15.08
CA ALA A 234 -0.24 -30.09 15.99
C ALA A 234 1.07 -30.28 16.77
N ASN A 235 2.22 -30.01 16.12
CA ASN A 235 3.56 -30.13 16.69
C ASN A 235 4.02 -28.87 17.43
N ALA A 236 3.29 -27.76 17.38
CA ALA A 236 3.66 -26.53 18.08
C ALA A 236 3.73 -26.78 19.59
N ALA A 237 4.70 -26.15 20.24
CA ALA A 237 4.76 -26.09 21.69
C ALA A 237 3.68 -25.13 22.23
N ASP A 238 3.33 -25.29 23.52
CA ASP A 238 2.44 -24.30 24.17
C ASP A 238 3.11 -22.94 24.22
N GLY A 239 2.39 -21.90 23.78
CA GLY A 239 2.91 -20.54 23.62
C GLY A 239 3.73 -20.31 22.33
N GLU A 240 3.88 -21.31 21.45
CA GLU A 240 4.67 -21.14 20.23
C GLU A 240 3.97 -20.22 19.22
N SER A 241 4.77 -19.44 18.52
CA SER A 241 4.33 -18.62 17.40
C SER A 241 4.76 -19.23 16.06
N LEU A 242 3.82 -19.31 15.11
CA LEU A 242 4.04 -19.73 13.74
C LEU A 242 4.00 -18.51 12.81
N ALA A 243 5.05 -18.31 12.02
CA ALA A 243 5.15 -17.23 11.04
C ALA A 243 5.08 -17.82 9.63
N LEU A 244 4.04 -17.48 8.88
CA LEU A 244 3.74 -18.06 7.58
C LEU A 244 4.30 -17.17 6.45
N MET A 245 5.07 -17.78 5.55
CA MET A 245 5.42 -17.14 4.28
C MET A 245 4.17 -16.90 3.43
N PRO A 246 4.19 -15.92 2.51
CA PRO A 246 3.11 -15.74 1.54
C PRO A 246 2.79 -17.04 0.80
N GLY A 247 1.50 -17.31 0.63
CA GLY A 247 1.02 -18.53 -0.02
C GLY A 247 -0.31 -18.99 0.56
N THR A 248 -0.88 -20.05 -0.02
CA THR A 248 -2.13 -20.65 0.46
C THR A 248 -1.84 -21.96 1.20
N TYR A 249 -2.40 -22.06 2.40
CA TYR A 249 -2.29 -23.20 3.31
C TYR A 249 -3.68 -23.77 3.53
N SER A 250 -3.98 -24.89 2.89
CA SER A 250 -5.28 -25.54 3.01
C SER A 250 -5.20 -26.70 4.01
N ILE A 251 -6.07 -26.67 5.03
CA ILE A 251 -6.24 -27.80 5.95
C ILE A 251 -7.38 -28.65 5.43
N LEU A 252 -7.05 -29.86 5.02
CA LEU A 252 -7.97 -30.76 4.33
C LEU A 252 -8.30 -31.98 5.19
N ASN A 253 -9.56 -32.44 5.08
CA ASN A 253 -9.95 -33.74 5.61
C ASN A 253 -9.59 -34.88 4.63
N ASP A 254 -9.89 -36.12 5.01
CA ASP A 254 -9.60 -37.33 4.21
C ASP A 254 -10.31 -37.34 2.84
N GLU A 255 -11.35 -36.52 2.67
CA GLU A 255 -12.06 -36.34 1.40
C GLU A 255 -11.46 -35.22 0.53
N GLY A 256 -10.37 -34.57 0.99
CA GLY A 256 -9.75 -33.44 0.31
C GLY A 256 -10.55 -32.14 0.38
N LYS A 257 -11.49 -32.01 1.33
CA LYS A 257 -12.26 -30.79 1.55
C LYS A 257 -11.66 -29.95 2.66
N VAL A 258 -11.71 -28.63 2.50
CA VAL A 258 -11.28 -27.69 3.54
C VAL A 258 -12.08 -27.93 4.84
N THR A 259 -11.36 -28.04 5.96
CA THR A 259 -11.90 -28.37 7.27
C THR A 259 -11.27 -27.52 8.38
N THR A 260 -11.40 -27.95 9.63
CA THR A 260 -10.87 -27.26 10.80
C THR A 260 -9.58 -27.92 11.32
N ALA A 261 -8.70 -27.10 11.93
CA ALA A 261 -7.59 -27.59 12.76
C ALA A 261 -7.95 -27.53 14.24
N ALA A 262 -7.48 -28.51 15.00
CA ALA A 262 -7.61 -28.50 16.45
C ALA A 262 -6.51 -27.66 17.10
N ILE A 263 -6.90 -26.77 18.00
CA ILE A 263 -6.02 -25.93 18.82
C ILE A 263 -6.20 -26.40 20.27
N SER A 264 -5.29 -27.20 20.75
CA SER A 264 -5.28 -27.73 22.14
C SER A 264 -4.16 -27.16 23.01
N LYS A 265 -3.31 -26.32 22.43
CA LYS A 265 -2.23 -25.58 23.07
C LYS A 265 -2.31 -24.13 22.62
N SER A 266 -1.86 -23.20 23.46
CA SER A 266 -1.84 -21.78 23.11
C SER A 266 -0.85 -21.54 21.97
N ILE A 267 -1.30 -20.95 20.89
CA ILE A 267 -0.44 -20.63 19.73
C ILE A 267 -0.78 -19.27 19.14
N SER A 268 0.21 -18.70 18.48
CA SER A 268 0.02 -17.54 17.62
C SER A 268 0.33 -17.92 16.17
N ILE A 269 -0.48 -17.45 15.22
CA ILE A 269 -0.27 -17.64 13.78
C ILE A 269 -0.25 -16.27 13.13
N LYS A 270 0.83 -15.94 12.41
CA LYS A 270 0.99 -14.64 11.77
C LYS A 270 1.64 -14.76 10.39
N SER A 271 1.34 -13.85 9.48
CA SER A 271 2.10 -13.73 8.22
C SER A 271 3.47 -13.12 8.47
N VAL A 272 4.46 -13.55 7.72
CA VAL A 272 5.79 -12.92 7.67
C VAL A 272 5.70 -11.49 7.09
N ARG A 273 4.69 -11.22 6.25
CA ARG A 273 4.45 -9.91 5.62
C ARG A 273 3.01 -9.46 5.76
N ALA A 274 2.81 -8.24 6.23
CA ALA A 274 1.49 -7.62 6.33
C ALA A 274 0.91 -7.25 4.95
N THR A 275 1.77 -6.95 3.97
CA THR A 275 1.39 -6.52 2.61
C THR A 275 1.13 -7.66 1.64
N ASP A 276 1.67 -8.85 1.93
CA ASP A 276 1.48 -10.08 1.15
C ASP A 276 1.15 -11.20 2.13
N ARG A 277 -0.12 -11.25 2.51
CA ARG A 277 -0.58 -12.10 3.61
C ARG A 277 -0.69 -13.55 3.20
N ALA A 278 -0.33 -14.44 4.11
CA ALA A 278 -0.65 -15.86 3.98
C ALA A 278 -2.16 -16.06 4.00
N VAL A 279 -2.66 -16.93 3.13
CA VAL A 279 -4.06 -17.35 3.08
C VAL A 279 -4.18 -18.72 3.76
N ILE A 280 -4.95 -18.80 4.83
CA ILE A 280 -5.26 -20.06 5.50
C ILE A 280 -6.69 -20.47 5.12
N GLN A 281 -6.82 -21.56 4.41
CA GLN A 281 -8.12 -22.18 4.13
C GLN A 281 -8.43 -23.19 5.21
N ALA A 282 -9.11 -22.73 6.27
CA ALA A 282 -9.50 -23.56 7.42
C ALA A 282 -10.43 -22.81 8.37
N GLY A 283 -10.89 -23.49 9.41
CA GLY A 283 -11.33 -22.94 10.68
C GLY A 283 -10.52 -23.53 11.83
N PHE A 284 -10.75 -23.07 13.04
CA PHE A 284 -10.06 -23.55 14.23
C PHE A 284 -11.05 -24.04 15.30
N VAL A 285 -10.82 -25.24 15.83
CA VAL A 285 -11.54 -25.78 16.98
C VAL A 285 -10.65 -25.66 18.20
N VAL A 286 -11.02 -24.80 19.16
CA VAL A 286 -10.19 -24.50 20.32
C VAL A 286 -10.66 -25.27 21.54
N THR A 287 -9.73 -25.99 22.17
CA THR A 287 -9.97 -26.87 23.33
C THR A 287 -8.85 -26.72 24.37
N GLY A 288 -8.93 -27.48 25.46
CA GLY A 288 -7.82 -27.63 26.42
C GLY A 288 -7.38 -26.36 27.14
N GLY A 289 -8.22 -25.34 27.22
CA GLY A 289 -7.85 -24.07 27.83
C GLY A 289 -6.91 -23.20 26.98
N ALA A 290 -6.73 -23.53 25.70
CA ALA A 290 -5.78 -22.87 24.81
C ALA A 290 -6.17 -21.42 24.48
N ALA A 291 -5.15 -20.57 24.29
CA ALA A 291 -5.26 -19.27 23.64
C ALA A 291 -4.99 -19.38 22.14
N LEU A 292 -5.66 -18.54 21.34
CA LEU A 292 -5.40 -18.43 19.91
C LEU A 292 -5.20 -16.97 19.53
N SER A 293 -4.06 -16.68 18.90
CA SER A 293 -3.79 -15.37 18.31
C SER A 293 -3.57 -15.50 16.81
N LEU A 294 -4.36 -14.76 16.02
CA LEU A 294 -4.25 -14.66 14.56
C LEU A 294 -3.86 -13.24 14.20
N SER A 295 -2.80 -13.07 13.42
CA SER A 295 -2.33 -11.73 13.06
C SER A 295 -1.91 -11.65 11.59
N GLN A 296 -2.41 -10.62 10.90
CA GLN A 296 -2.01 -10.27 9.54
C GLN A 296 -2.19 -11.43 8.53
N ILE A 297 -3.21 -12.26 8.69
CA ILE A 297 -3.53 -13.37 7.78
C ILE A 297 -4.85 -13.13 7.05
N VAL A 298 -5.05 -13.83 5.93
CA VAL A 298 -6.36 -14.07 5.35
C VAL A 298 -6.83 -15.43 5.85
N LEU A 299 -7.97 -15.51 6.51
CA LEU A 299 -8.58 -16.76 6.94
C LEU A 299 -9.87 -16.98 6.15
N ASP A 300 -9.85 -17.98 5.27
CA ASP A 300 -10.94 -18.28 4.33
C ASP A 300 -11.59 -19.64 4.67
N GLY A 301 -12.86 -19.61 5.02
CA GLY A 301 -13.66 -20.82 5.24
C GLY A 301 -13.98 -21.60 3.95
N ASN A 302 -13.53 -21.08 2.79
CA ASN A 302 -13.71 -21.70 1.47
C ASN A 302 -15.17 -22.09 1.17
N LYS A 303 -16.14 -21.40 1.76
CA LYS A 303 -17.60 -21.69 1.69
C LYS A 303 -17.97 -23.13 2.09
N THR A 304 -17.12 -23.80 2.87
CA THR A 304 -17.31 -25.15 3.39
C THR A 304 -17.25 -25.21 4.90
N VAL A 305 -16.40 -24.39 5.52
CA VAL A 305 -16.22 -24.34 6.98
C VAL A 305 -17.35 -23.53 7.62
N SER A 306 -17.87 -24.03 8.74
CA SER A 306 -18.98 -23.38 9.43
C SER A 306 -18.58 -22.09 10.16
N PHE A 307 -17.49 -22.13 10.92
CA PHE A 307 -17.04 -21.05 11.79
C PHE A 307 -15.53 -20.85 11.68
N ALA A 308 -15.05 -19.61 11.83
CA ALA A 308 -13.62 -19.33 11.91
C ALA A 308 -13.01 -19.89 13.19
N VAL A 309 -13.70 -19.72 14.33
CA VAL A 309 -13.29 -20.25 15.63
C VAL A 309 -14.47 -20.93 16.30
N ASP A 310 -14.32 -22.19 16.65
CA ASP A 310 -15.35 -23.03 17.27
C ASP A 310 -14.87 -23.54 18.64
N TYR A 311 -15.62 -23.21 19.68
CA TYR A 311 -15.41 -23.68 21.06
C TYR A 311 -16.42 -24.74 21.49
N SER A 312 -17.27 -25.26 20.58
CA SER A 312 -18.37 -26.14 20.94
C SER A 312 -17.94 -27.47 21.55
N THR A 313 -16.67 -27.85 21.37
CA THR A 313 -16.10 -29.07 21.97
C THR A 313 -15.17 -28.74 23.16
N ALA A 314 -15.05 -27.48 23.55
CA ALA A 314 -14.29 -27.11 24.73
C ALA A 314 -14.92 -27.60 26.04
N GLU A 315 -14.10 -27.95 27.01
CA GLU A 315 -14.53 -28.24 28.37
C GLU A 315 -14.91 -26.96 29.13
N ALA A 316 -15.80 -27.10 30.13
CA ALA A 316 -16.18 -25.97 30.97
C ALA A 316 -14.99 -25.43 31.76
N GLY A 317 -14.90 -24.09 31.90
CA GLY A 317 -13.85 -23.44 32.68
C GLY A 317 -13.17 -22.27 31.96
N ALA A 318 -12.01 -21.90 32.46
CA ALA A 318 -11.22 -20.84 31.85
C ALA A 318 -10.53 -21.31 30.55
N MET A 319 -10.57 -20.47 29.54
CA MET A 319 -9.87 -20.60 28.27
C MET A 319 -8.82 -19.49 28.17
N GLY A 320 -7.80 -19.71 27.37
CA GLY A 320 -6.91 -18.63 26.95
C GLY A 320 -7.62 -17.61 26.07
N ASP A 321 -6.99 -16.46 25.89
CA ASP A 321 -7.55 -15.37 25.11
C ASP A 321 -7.68 -15.69 23.62
N LEU A 322 -8.68 -15.09 22.98
CA LEU A 322 -8.78 -15.05 21.52
C LEU A 322 -8.43 -13.65 21.02
N THR A 323 -7.40 -13.56 20.19
CA THR A 323 -6.99 -12.32 19.55
C THR A 323 -6.96 -12.50 18.04
N ILE A 324 -7.66 -11.61 17.32
CA ILE A 324 -7.64 -11.51 15.86
C ILE A 324 -7.25 -10.07 15.50
N GLU A 325 -6.06 -9.91 14.92
CA GLU A 325 -5.46 -8.61 14.67
C GLU A 325 -5.06 -8.44 13.20
N GLY A 326 -5.57 -7.40 12.54
CA GLY A 326 -5.16 -7.05 11.19
C GLY A 326 -5.45 -8.12 10.14
N CYS A 327 -6.44 -8.97 10.38
CA CYS A 327 -6.79 -10.08 9.51
C CYS A 327 -7.84 -9.71 8.45
N ASP A 328 -8.06 -10.65 7.54
CA ASP A 328 -9.16 -10.65 6.59
C ASP A 328 -9.88 -12.00 6.74
N LEU A 329 -11.16 -11.98 7.10
CA LEU A 329 -11.94 -13.17 7.45
C LEU A 329 -13.11 -13.33 6.49
N THR A 330 -13.15 -14.42 5.76
CA THR A 330 -14.12 -14.62 4.68
C THR A 330 -14.57 -16.07 4.51
N GLY A 331 -15.65 -16.28 3.76
CA GLY A 331 -16.03 -17.59 3.25
C GLY A 331 -16.61 -18.58 4.28
N PHE A 332 -17.02 -18.14 5.48
CA PHE A 332 -17.65 -19.02 6.49
C PHE A 332 -19.15 -19.13 6.26
N THR A 333 -19.73 -20.31 6.56
CA THR A 333 -21.12 -20.63 6.19
C THR A 333 -22.13 -20.48 7.32
N LYS A 334 -21.68 -20.29 8.58
CA LYS A 334 -22.60 -20.13 9.72
C LYS A 334 -22.27 -18.95 10.63
N GLY A 335 -21.04 -18.53 10.71
CA GLY A 335 -20.65 -17.42 11.57
C GLY A 335 -19.14 -17.32 11.74
N LEU A 336 -18.71 -16.44 12.62
CA LEU A 336 -17.30 -16.24 12.92
C LEU A 336 -16.86 -17.03 14.15
N ILE A 337 -17.53 -16.83 15.29
CA ILE A 337 -17.21 -17.52 16.55
C ILE A 337 -18.44 -18.27 17.03
N TYR A 338 -18.24 -19.49 17.51
CA TYR A 338 -19.32 -20.33 17.99
C TYR A 338 -19.01 -21.01 19.33
N GLN A 339 -19.94 -20.84 20.29
CA GLN A 339 -19.93 -21.54 21.58
C GLN A 339 -21.34 -21.64 22.13
N ASP A 340 -21.89 -22.86 22.15
CA ASP A 340 -23.27 -23.13 22.62
C ASP A 340 -23.40 -24.32 23.57
N LYS A 341 -22.31 -24.99 23.95
CA LYS A 341 -22.34 -26.26 24.71
C LYS A 341 -22.06 -26.10 26.19
N THR A 342 -20.91 -25.51 26.53
CA THR A 342 -20.39 -25.47 27.89
C THR A 342 -20.09 -24.05 28.37
N ALA A 343 -20.10 -23.84 29.69
CA ALA A 343 -19.74 -22.59 30.28
C ALA A 343 -18.21 -22.43 30.27
N ILE A 344 -17.69 -21.75 29.26
CA ILE A 344 -16.29 -21.34 29.18
C ILE A 344 -16.14 -19.84 29.45
N ARG A 345 -14.96 -19.41 29.89
CA ARG A 345 -14.62 -18.01 30.12
C ARG A 345 -13.30 -17.66 29.46
N LEU A 346 -13.29 -16.57 28.69
CA LEU A 346 -12.12 -15.86 28.21
C LEU A 346 -11.91 -14.61 29.07
N GLU A 347 -10.66 -14.25 29.34
CA GLU A 347 -10.38 -12.94 29.95
C GLU A 347 -10.51 -11.85 28.89
N HIS A 348 -9.92 -12.07 27.70
CA HIS A 348 -10.05 -11.17 26.56
C HIS A 348 -10.51 -11.90 25.30
N LEU A 349 -11.49 -11.30 24.64
CA LEU A 349 -11.90 -11.59 23.26
C LEU A 349 -11.65 -10.31 22.45
N THR A 350 -10.65 -10.31 21.59
CA THR A 350 -10.23 -9.12 20.84
C THR A 350 -10.27 -9.38 19.35
N ILE A 351 -10.98 -8.52 18.62
CA ILE A 351 -10.95 -8.45 17.15
C ILE A 351 -10.65 -7.00 16.80
N ASN A 352 -9.47 -6.75 16.24
CA ASN A 352 -9.01 -5.40 15.95
C ASN A 352 -8.45 -5.30 14.55
N ASN A 353 -8.61 -4.13 13.91
CA ASN A 353 -8.03 -3.80 12.60
C ASN A 353 -8.28 -4.90 11.53
N THR A 354 -9.46 -5.55 11.57
CA THR A 354 -9.81 -6.73 10.79
C THR A 354 -10.96 -6.43 9.83
N VAL A 355 -10.93 -7.06 8.65
CA VAL A 355 -12.04 -7.04 7.69
C VAL A 355 -12.78 -8.37 7.78
N LEU A 356 -14.11 -8.31 7.88
CA LEU A 356 -14.99 -9.48 7.89
C LEU A 356 -15.95 -9.34 6.72
N HIS A 357 -15.94 -10.29 5.80
CA HIS A 357 -16.80 -10.19 4.62
C HIS A 357 -17.17 -11.55 4.01
N ASP A 358 -18.19 -11.54 3.17
CA ASP A 358 -18.67 -12.73 2.43
C ASP A 358 -18.94 -13.92 3.36
N ILE A 359 -19.61 -13.67 4.48
CA ILE A 359 -20.00 -14.68 5.46
C ILE A 359 -21.50 -14.87 5.39
N SER A 360 -21.94 -16.04 4.95
CA SER A 360 -23.36 -16.39 4.82
C SER A 360 -23.87 -17.08 6.09
N ALA A 361 -23.86 -16.37 7.20
CA ALA A 361 -24.28 -16.90 8.48
C ALA A 361 -25.82 -16.95 8.55
N GLY A 362 -26.41 -18.12 8.42
CA GLY A 362 -27.81 -18.34 8.80
C GLY A 362 -28.03 -18.29 10.33
N GLN A 363 -26.99 -18.04 11.10
CA GLN A 363 -26.94 -17.96 12.55
C GLN A 363 -26.40 -16.60 13.01
N ASP A 364 -26.05 -16.47 14.28
CA ASP A 364 -25.44 -15.26 14.82
C ASP A 364 -23.96 -15.22 14.41
N LEU A 365 -23.43 -14.02 14.08
CA LEU A 365 -22.06 -13.94 13.59
C LEU A 365 -21.06 -14.27 14.71
N ILE A 366 -21.24 -13.70 15.88
CA ILE A 366 -20.49 -14.04 17.09
C ILE A 366 -21.48 -14.63 18.09
N ASP A 367 -21.55 -15.95 18.12
CA ASP A 367 -22.46 -16.69 18.97
C ASP A 367 -21.71 -17.30 20.17
N PHE A 368 -21.82 -16.63 21.29
CA PHE A 368 -21.14 -17.00 22.53
C PHE A 368 -22.15 -17.30 23.64
N ARG A 369 -23.19 -18.08 23.31
CA ARG A 369 -24.37 -18.37 24.11
C ARG A 369 -24.09 -19.06 25.46
N LYS A 370 -23.08 -19.91 25.50
CA LYS A 370 -22.65 -20.64 26.70
C LYS A 370 -21.29 -20.19 27.22
N GLY A 371 -20.59 -19.37 26.44
CA GLY A 371 -19.34 -18.76 26.86
C GLY A 371 -19.54 -17.42 27.56
N ALA A 372 -18.55 -17.03 28.33
CA ALA A 372 -18.44 -15.71 28.94
C ALA A 372 -17.06 -15.11 28.64
N TYR A 373 -16.95 -13.79 28.71
CA TYR A 373 -15.68 -13.07 28.63
C TYR A 373 -15.69 -11.93 29.65
N ALA A 374 -14.51 -11.54 30.10
CA ALA A 374 -14.40 -10.35 30.93
C ALA A 374 -14.40 -9.09 30.03
N ASN A 375 -13.62 -9.11 28.95
CA ASN A 375 -13.50 -8.01 28.02
C ASN A 375 -13.69 -8.48 26.58
N PHE A 376 -14.65 -7.89 25.87
CA PHE A 376 -14.80 -8.04 24.43
C PHE A 376 -14.50 -6.72 23.74
N LEU A 377 -13.44 -6.71 22.92
CA LEU A 377 -12.99 -5.54 22.17
C LEU A 377 -13.16 -5.81 20.67
N PHE A 378 -14.01 -5.04 20.03
CA PHE A 378 -14.24 -5.06 18.58
C PHE A 378 -13.96 -3.66 18.04
N THR A 379 -12.74 -3.43 17.57
CA THR A 379 -12.25 -2.07 17.29
C THR A 379 -11.56 -1.98 15.92
N ASN A 380 -11.71 -0.84 15.24
CA ASN A 380 -11.08 -0.57 13.95
C ASN A 380 -11.38 -1.62 12.88
N ASN A 381 -12.58 -2.17 12.88
CA ASN A 381 -12.97 -3.25 11.99
C ASN A 381 -13.92 -2.77 10.90
N THR A 382 -13.86 -3.45 9.75
CA THR A 382 -14.85 -3.33 8.69
C THR A 382 -15.64 -4.63 8.57
N VAL A 383 -16.97 -4.54 8.51
CA VAL A 383 -17.87 -5.67 8.29
C VAL A 383 -18.78 -5.34 7.13
N TYR A 384 -18.81 -6.16 6.10
CA TYR A 384 -19.69 -5.99 4.95
C TYR A 384 -20.04 -7.32 4.27
N ASN A 385 -21.11 -7.34 3.50
CA ASN A 385 -21.61 -8.54 2.83
C ASN A 385 -21.72 -9.75 3.79
N VAL A 386 -22.22 -9.50 5.00
CA VAL A 386 -22.42 -10.51 6.04
C VAL A 386 -23.90 -10.68 6.29
N THR A 387 -24.42 -11.88 6.05
CA THR A 387 -25.80 -12.23 6.36
C THR A 387 -25.85 -12.98 7.68
N CYS A 388 -26.29 -12.33 8.74
CA CYS A 388 -26.41 -12.96 10.06
C CYS A 388 -27.76 -12.67 10.70
N ARG A 389 -28.15 -13.49 11.67
CA ARG A 389 -29.36 -13.28 12.48
C ARG A 389 -29.14 -12.12 13.45
N ASP A 390 -28.23 -12.28 14.39
CA ASP A 390 -27.74 -11.23 15.26
C ASP A 390 -26.22 -11.07 15.07
N PHE A 391 -25.70 -9.86 15.16
CA PHE A 391 -24.26 -9.63 15.00
C PHE A 391 -23.49 -10.21 16.18
N ILE A 392 -23.88 -9.85 17.41
CA ILE A 392 -23.29 -10.38 18.64
C ILE A 392 -24.39 -10.98 19.50
N ARG A 393 -24.22 -12.25 19.87
CA ARG A 393 -25.10 -12.94 20.80
C ARG A 393 -24.36 -13.46 22.02
N PHE A 394 -24.77 -13.00 23.20
CA PHE A 394 -24.33 -13.49 24.50
C PHE A 394 -25.53 -13.79 25.36
N ASP A 395 -25.52 -14.95 26.01
CA ASP A 395 -26.49 -15.30 27.02
C ASP A 395 -25.88 -15.22 28.42
N ASP A 396 -26.56 -15.68 29.48
CA ASP A 396 -26.17 -15.43 30.87
C ASP A 396 -25.11 -16.41 31.41
N SER A 397 -24.15 -16.81 30.59
CA SER A 397 -23.07 -17.69 31.03
C SER A 397 -22.13 -17.02 32.02
N ALA A 398 -22.10 -15.71 32.06
CA ALA A 398 -21.34 -14.95 33.05
C ALA A 398 -21.76 -15.29 34.49
N SER A 399 -23.02 -15.70 34.71
CA SER A 399 -23.52 -16.14 36.02
C SER A 399 -22.82 -17.38 36.58
N ASN A 400 -22.16 -18.18 35.72
CA ASN A 400 -21.34 -19.32 36.16
C ASN A 400 -20.00 -18.91 36.75
N PHE A 401 -19.63 -17.63 36.65
CA PHE A 401 -18.33 -17.11 37.12
C PHE A 401 -18.56 -15.98 38.09
N ALA A 402 -18.31 -16.26 39.39
CA ALA A 402 -18.59 -15.32 40.47
C ALA A 402 -17.86 -13.98 40.26
N GLY A 403 -18.59 -12.88 40.38
CA GLY A 403 -18.06 -11.52 40.28
C GLY A 403 -17.72 -11.05 38.85
N LEU A 404 -17.98 -11.85 37.85
CA LEU A 404 -17.72 -11.44 36.46
C LEU A 404 -18.75 -10.38 36.01
N THR A 405 -18.25 -9.24 35.57
CA THR A 405 -19.01 -8.14 34.97
C THR A 405 -18.50 -7.89 33.54
N PRO A 406 -19.11 -8.49 32.51
CA PRO A 406 -18.63 -8.37 31.14
C PRO A 406 -18.57 -6.93 30.64
N PHE A 407 -17.51 -6.59 29.94
CA PHE A 407 -17.32 -5.31 29.23
C PHE A 407 -17.29 -5.56 27.72
N ILE A 408 -18.05 -4.75 26.97
CA ILE A 408 -18.10 -4.80 25.50
C ILE A 408 -17.71 -3.42 24.98
N LYS A 409 -16.77 -3.36 24.03
CA LYS A 409 -16.41 -2.14 23.32
C LYS A 409 -16.47 -2.39 21.82
N ILE A 410 -17.32 -1.62 21.11
CA ILE A 410 -17.38 -1.56 19.65
C ILE A 410 -17.03 -0.13 19.26
N ASP A 411 -15.88 0.09 18.66
CA ASP A 411 -15.32 1.43 18.50
C ASP A 411 -14.54 1.57 17.18
N HIS A 412 -14.71 2.69 16.49
CA HIS A 412 -14.08 2.98 15.20
C HIS A 412 -14.30 1.87 14.16
N CYS A 413 -15.52 1.37 14.04
CA CYS A 413 -15.87 0.34 13.06
C CYS A 413 -16.69 0.90 11.91
N THR A 414 -16.50 0.32 10.71
CA THR A 414 -17.38 0.50 9.55
C THR A 414 -18.21 -0.76 9.39
N LEU A 415 -19.53 -0.64 9.63
CA LEU A 415 -20.48 -1.75 9.69
C LEU A 415 -21.53 -1.56 8.60
N ASP A 416 -21.40 -2.28 7.48
CA ASP A 416 -22.31 -2.13 6.34
C ASP A 416 -23.24 -3.34 6.20
N GLY A 417 -24.53 -3.08 6.07
CA GLY A 417 -25.57 -4.10 5.85
C GLY A 417 -25.84 -5.03 7.03
N LEU A 418 -25.44 -4.67 8.26
CA LEU A 418 -25.62 -5.53 9.42
C LEU A 418 -27.06 -5.57 9.95
N GLY A 419 -27.46 -6.76 10.41
CA GLY A 419 -28.76 -7.01 11.00
C GLY A 419 -29.87 -7.16 9.96
N SER A 420 -31.01 -7.59 10.44
CA SER A 420 -32.25 -7.71 9.67
C SER A 420 -33.40 -7.22 10.54
N THR A 421 -34.60 -7.10 9.96
CA THR A 421 -35.77 -6.62 10.69
C THR A 421 -35.98 -7.34 12.03
N ASN A 422 -35.99 -6.60 13.13
CA ASN A 422 -36.08 -7.13 14.51
C ASN A 422 -34.94 -8.04 14.97
N LYS A 423 -33.79 -8.02 14.27
CA LYS A 423 -32.56 -8.72 14.69
C LYS A 423 -31.48 -7.69 15.00
N GLY A 424 -30.66 -8.00 16.00
CA GLY A 424 -29.89 -7.00 16.70
C GLY A 424 -28.39 -6.98 16.37
N ILE A 425 -27.81 -5.80 16.53
CA ILE A 425 -26.37 -5.65 16.67
C ILE A 425 -25.94 -6.30 18.00
N LEU A 426 -26.74 -6.12 19.07
CA LEU A 426 -26.45 -6.58 20.41
C LEU A 426 -27.59 -7.45 20.94
N TYR A 427 -27.42 -8.77 20.92
CA TYR A 427 -28.30 -9.69 21.62
C TYR A 427 -27.63 -10.17 22.90
N THR A 428 -27.64 -9.34 23.94
CA THR A 428 -26.99 -9.67 25.22
C THR A 428 -27.99 -9.84 26.33
N ARG A 429 -27.98 -11.00 27.01
CA ARG A 429 -28.95 -11.38 28.07
C ARG A 429 -28.23 -11.77 29.35
N PHE A 430 -27.71 -10.80 30.09
CA PHE A 430 -27.04 -11.04 31.35
C PHE A 430 -28.00 -10.86 32.54
N GLY A 431 -28.99 -11.73 32.67
CA GLY A 431 -30.08 -11.54 33.60
C GLY A 431 -29.87 -12.00 35.03
N GLY A 432 -28.91 -12.87 35.28
CA GLY A 432 -28.60 -13.41 36.60
C GLY A 432 -27.33 -12.88 37.22
N ASN A 433 -26.68 -11.91 36.57
CA ASN A 433 -25.37 -11.39 36.96
C ASN A 433 -25.44 -9.96 37.51
N THR A 434 -24.36 -9.49 38.13
CA THR A 434 -24.18 -8.17 38.70
C THR A 434 -24.18 -7.02 37.68
N GLY A 435 -24.31 -7.34 36.38
CA GLY A 435 -24.40 -6.39 35.29
C GLY A 435 -23.30 -6.57 34.25
N HIS A 436 -23.36 -5.74 33.24
CA HIS A 436 -22.38 -5.61 32.18
C HIS A 436 -22.38 -4.18 31.67
N SER A 437 -21.35 -3.79 30.95
CA SER A 437 -21.23 -2.46 30.36
C SER A 437 -20.86 -2.54 28.88
N ILE A 438 -21.40 -1.60 28.11
CA ILE A 438 -21.22 -1.55 26.65
C ILE A 438 -20.81 -0.13 26.25
N ILE A 439 -19.77 -0.01 25.44
CA ILE A 439 -19.42 1.21 24.70
C ILE A 439 -19.65 0.94 23.22
N PHE A 440 -20.37 1.83 22.57
CA PHE A 440 -20.57 1.81 21.13
C PHE A 440 -20.26 3.23 20.60
N SER A 441 -19.06 3.42 20.08
CA SER A 441 -18.54 4.76 19.80
C SER A 441 -17.80 4.87 18.48
N ASN A 442 -17.85 6.05 17.88
CA ASN A 442 -17.09 6.41 16.68
C ASN A 442 -17.30 5.45 15.49
N ASN A 443 -18.49 4.86 15.36
CA ASN A 443 -18.78 3.90 14.31
C ASN A 443 -19.52 4.56 13.15
N ILE A 444 -19.30 4.04 11.93
CA ILE A 444 -20.18 4.25 10.79
C ILE A 444 -21.00 2.98 10.61
N VAL A 445 -22.32 3.07 10.75
CA VAL A 445 -23.24 2.00 10.43
C VAL A 445 -24.05 2.43 9.21
N SER A 446 -23.97 1.64 8.14
CA SER A 446 -24.63 1.94 6.88
C SER A 446 -25.50 0.78 6.41
N ASN A 447 -26.59 1.10 5.71
CA ASN A 447 -27.47 0.14 5.05
C ASN A 447 -28.03 -0.98 5.97
N SER A 448 -28.22 -0.67 7.26
CA SER A 448 -28.73 -1.63 8.25
C SER A 448 -30.25 -1.51 8.42
N SER A 449 -30.97 -2.61 8.26
CA SER A 449 -32.39 -2.72 8.64
C SER A 449 -32.58 -3.28 10.06
N GLY A 450 -31.48 -3.59 10.74
CA GLY A 450 -31.48 -4.14 12.11
C GLY A 450 -31.78 -3.11 13.19
N ILE A 451 -31.84 -3.60 14.42
CA ILE A 451 -32.02 -2.82 15.65
C ILE A 451 -30.80 -2.99 16.55
N PHE A 452 -30.63 -2.16 17.58
CA PHE A 452 -29.57 -2.44 18.57
C PHE A 452 -29.88 -3.71 19.35
N SER A 453 -31.03 -3.79 20.00
CA SER A 453 -31.42 -4.98 20.75
C SER A 453 -32.93 -5.02 20.97
N ASN A 454 -33.47 -6.23 21.00
CA ASN A 454 -34.82 -6.52 21.48
C ASN A 454 -34.82 -7.12 22.89
N GLN A 455 -33.69 -7.13 23.58
CA GLN A 455 -33.55 -7.74 24.91
C GLN A 455 -33.51 -6.68 26.00
N THR A 456 -34.50 -6.68 26.87
CA THR A 456 -34.58 -5.75 28.02
C THR A 456 -33.45 -5.93 29.04
N LYS A 457 -32.73 -7.06 28.98
CA LYS A 457 -31.57 -7.36 29.82
C LYS A 457 -30.25 -6.84 29.24
N THR A 458 -30.25 -6.37 28.00
CA THR A 458 -29.08 -5.70 27.40
C THR A 458 -28.89 -4.36 28.08
N ALA A 459 -27.70 -4.10 28.63
CA ALA A 459 -27.35 -2.79 29.15
C ALA A 459 -27.39 -1.74 28.04
N ALA A 460 -27.92 -0.57 28.33
CA ALA A 460 -27.87 0.54 27.39
C ALA A 460 -26.39 0.91 27.12
N PRO A 461 -25.93 0.92 25.86
CA PRO A 461 -24.59 1.33 25.54
C PRO A 461 -24.32 2.79 25.87
N ALA A 462 -23.09 3.10 26.27
CA ALA A 462 -22.58 4.47 26.24
C ALA A 462 -22.26 4.81 24.78
N PHE A 463 -23.15 5.60 24.16
CA PHE A 463 -23.02 6.04 22.78
C PHE A 463 -22.22 7.33 22.68
N SER A 464 -21.35 7.43 21.64
CA SER A 464 -20.70 8.68 21.28
C SER A 464 -20.14 8.64 19.85
N GLY A 465 -20.29 9.73 19.09
CA GLY A 465 -19.62 9.91 17.80
C GLY A 465 -20.05 8.93 16.69
N ASN A 466 -21.25 8.36 16.73
CA ASN A 466 -21.68 7.41 15.72
C ASN A 466 -22.41 8.08 14.55
N ASN A 467 -22.37 7.46 13.37
CA ASN A 467 -23.10 7.88 12.18
C ASN A 467 -23.93 6.73 11.62
N TYR A 468 -25.22 6.97 11.35
CA TYR A 468 -26.22 5.97 10.91
C TYR A 468 -26.76 6.34 9.53
N PHE A 469 -26.03 6.03 8.48
CA PHE A 469 -26.47 6.25 7.11
C PHE A 469 -27.38 5.12 6.62
N ASN A 470 -28.57 5.46 6.12
CA ASN A 470 -29.56 4.47 5.65
C ASN A 470 -29.79 3.33 6.66
N SER A 471 -29.83 3.67 7.96
CA SER A 471 -29.97 2.74 9.08
C SER A 471 -31.02 3.27 10.09
N PRO A 472 -32.29 3.44 9.64
CA PRO A 472 -33.29 4.22 10.36
C PRO A 472 -33.67 3.62 11.72
N ASN A 473 -33.51 2.31 11.91
CA ASN A 473 -34.00 1.59 13.08
C ASN A 473 -33.06 1.68 14.31
N LEU A 474 -31.93 2.38 14.16
CA LEU A 474 -30.98 2.64 15.24
C LEU A 474 -31.22 3.97 15.95
N VAL A 475 -32.08 4.82 15.39
CA VAL A 475 -32.49 6.13 15.94
C VAL A 475 -34.00 6.13 16.14
N GLU A 476 -34.48 6.50 17.34
CA GLU A 476 -35.89 6.40 17.71
C GLU A 476 -36.82 7.23 16.80
N ALA A 477 -36.39 8.44 16.41
CA ALA A 477 -37.16 9.35 15.58
C ALA A 477 -37.42 8.84 14.14
N THR A 478 -36.59 7.93 13.64
CA THR A 478 -36.68 7.38 12.28
C THR A 478 -37.02 5.90 12.23
N ALA A 479 -37.16 5.26 13.39
CA ALA A 479 -37.42 3.84 13.48
C ALA A 479 -38.81 3.44 12.96
N ASP A 480 -38.90 2.32 12.28
CA ASP A 480 -40.16 1.79 11.77
C ASP A 480 -41.15 1.47 12.88
N ALA A 481 -42.42 1.74 12.64
CA ALA A 481 -43.49 1.43 13.59
C ALA A 481 -43.59 -0.08 13.84
N GLY A 482 -43.69 -0.48 15.13
CA GLY A 482 -43.85 -1.90 15.53
C GLY A 482 -42.57 -2.66 15.69
N LEU A 483 -41.40 -2.03 15.59
CA LEU A 483 -40.12 -2.63 15.97
C LEU A 483 -40.10 -3.01 17.45
N LYS A 484 -39.33 -4.07 17.72
CA LYS A 484 -39.11 -4.56 19.10
C LYS A 484 -37.83 -4.00 19.73
N SER A 485 -37.28 -2.91 19.18
CA SER A 485 -36.09 -2.29 19.75
C SER A 485 -36.36 -1.73 21.13
N VAL A 486 -35.41 -1.89 22.04
CA VAL A 486 -35.42 -1.32 23.39
C VAL A 486 -34.27 -0.33 23.63
N ILE A 487 -33.43 -0.12 22.60
CA ILE A 487 -32.21 0.71 22.66
C ILE A 487 -32.12 1.52 21.37
N PHE A 488 -31.87 2.83 21.50
CA PHE A 488 -31.65 3.75 20.40
C PHE A 488 -30.48 4.72 20.73
N ASP A 489 -29.72 5.11 19.71
CA ASP A 489 -28.76 6.20 19.81
C ASP A 489 -29.33 7.47 19.16
N ASN A 490 -29.94 8.32 19.97
CA ASN A 490 -30.58 9.57 19.49
C ASN A 490 -29.57 10.72 19.29
N ALA A 491 -28.27 10.51 19.58
CA ALA A 491 -27.23 11.51 19.43
C ALA A 491 -26.38 11.31 18.16
N GLY A 492 -26.58 10.20 17.45
CA GLY A 492 -25.83 9.89 16.23
C GLY A 492 -26.20 10.79 15.05
N THR A 493 -25.25 11.00 14.14
CA THR A 493 -25.47 11.67 12.84
C THR A 493 -25.98 10.68 11.79
N SER A 494 -26.39 11.19 10.61
CA SER A 494 -26.88 10.34 9.51
C SER A 494 -26.31 10.74 8.15
N TYR A 495 -25.09 11.28 8.13
CA TYR A 495 -24.41 11.70 6.91
C TYR A 495 -24.12 10.51 5.99
N ASP A 496 -24.23 10.71 4.67
CA ASP A 496 -23.77 9.74 3.68
C ASP A 496 -22.23 9.69 3.68
N PRO A 497 -21.61 8.55 3.97
CA PRO A 497 -20.15 8.40 3.89
C PRO A 497 -19.61 8.48 2.45
N ALA A 498 -20.48 8.35 1.44
CA ALA A 498 -20.14 8.39 0.03
C ALA A 498 -18.91 7.49 -0.27
N TYR A 499 -19.03 6.22 0.05
CA TYR A 499 -17.94 5.24 -0.13
C TYR A 499 -17.47 5.17 -1.59
N ALA A 500 -16.16 5.04 -1.80
CA ALA A 500 -15.58 5.00 -3.14
C ALA A 500 -16.09 3.80 -3.96
N ASN A 501 -16.17 2.61 -3.38
CA ASN A 501 -16.72 1.42 -4.04
C ASN A 501 -17.05 0.30 -3.03
N ALA A 502 -18.06 0.49 -2.21
CA ALA A 502 -18.45 -0.46 -1.16
C ALA A 502 -18.77 -1.87 -1.71
N GLU A 503 -19.34 -1.98 -2.91
CA GLU A 503 -19.64 -3.27 -3.55
C GLU A 503 -18.39 -4.14 -3.81
N LYS A 504 -17.22 -3.50 -3.92
CA LYS A 504 -15.91 -4.17 -4.07
C LYS A 504 -15.07 -4.12 -2.79
N GLY A 505 -15.66 -3.76 -1.65
CA GLY A 505 -14.96 -3.71 -0.37
C GLY A 505 -14.10 -2.46 -0.18
N ASP A 506 -14.23 -1.44 -1.04
CA ASP A 506 -13.56 -0.15 -0.85
C ASP A 506 -14.49 0.83 -0.14
N PHE A 507 -14.34 0.89 1.17
CA PHE A 507 -15.10 1.77 2.05
C PHE A 507 -14.41 3.13 2.28
N THR A 508 -13.46 3.52 1.42
CA THR A 508 -12.83 4.85 1.50
C THR A 508 -13.92 5.93 1.51
N VAL A 509 -13.97 6.68 2.60
CA VAL A 509 -14.93 7.76 2.78
C VAL A 509 -14.52 8.93 1.90
N THR A 510 -15.45 9.42 1.08
CA THR A 510 -15.23 10.61 0.24
C THR A 510 -15.96 11.84 0.73
N SER A 511 -16.96 11.67 1.59
CA SER A 511 -17.74 12.75 2.24
C SER A 511 -16.88 13.57 3.21
N ASP A 512 -16.78 14.86 3.00
CA ASP A 512 -16.03 15.76 3.89
C ASP A 512 -16.69 15.88 5.27
N ASP A 513 -18.01 15.79 5.36
CA ASP A 513 -18.76 15.83 6.62
C ASP A 513 -18.39 14.63 7.50
N VAL A 514 -18.31 13.43 6.91
CA VAL A 514 -17.96 12.21 7.65
C VAL A 514 -16.46 12.17 7.97
N LYS A 515 -15.58 12.62 7.05
CA LYS A 515 -14.14 12.75 7.32
C LYS A 515 -13.84 13.67 8.51
N ALA A 516 -14.59 14.77 8.62
CA ALA A 516 -14.43 15.73 9.71
C ALA A 516 -14.72 15.11 11.09
N LEU A 517 -15.59 14.10 11.15
CA LEU A 517 -15.93 13.38 12.39
C LEU A 517 -14.81 12.43 12.85
N LYS A 518 -13.93 11.99 11.95
CA LYS A 518 -12.85 11.01 12.23
C LYS A 518 -13.34 9.71 12.85
N ILE A 519 -14.44 9.19 12.34
CA ILE A 519 -15.14 7.98 12.81
C ILE A 519 -15.08 6.87 11.76
N GLY A 520 -15.47 5.66 12.13
CA GLY A 520 -15.37 4.47 11.29
C GLY A 520 -13.98 3.85 11.34
N ASP A 521 -13.77 2.81 10.55
CA ASP A 521 -12.49 2.13 10.47
C ASP A 521 -11.40 3.07 9.90
N PRO A 522 -10.32 3.33 10.64
CA PRO A 522 -9.29 4.30 10.26
C PRO A 522 -8.63 4.02 8.90
N ARG A 523 -8.65 2.78 8.41
CA ARG A 523 -8.10 2.43 7.09
C ARG A 523 -8.78 3.16 5.94
N TRP A 524 -10.01 3.62 6.14
CA TRP A 524 -10.84 4.26 5.11
C TRP A 524 -10.97 5.78 5.26
N ILE A 525 -10.46 6.34 6.34
CA ILE A 525 -10.51 7.77 6.63
C ILE A 525 -9.19 8.41 6.18
N LYS A 526 -9.17 8.99 4.98
CA LYS A 526 -7.96 9.55 4.33
C LYS A 526 -8.12 11.02 4.01
#